data_cebfc55d6cca194bb8c7bbcfc932a636
#
_entry.id   cebfc55d6cca194bb8c7bbcfc932a636
#
_cell.length_a   1.000
_cell.length_b   1.000
_cell.length_c   1.000
_cell.angle_alpha   90.00
_cell.angle_beta   90.00
_cell.angle_gamma   90.00
#
_symmetry.space_group_name_H-M   'P 1'
#
loop_
_entity.id
_entity.type
_entity.pdbx_description
1 polymer ?
#
loop_
_entity_poly.entity_id
_entity_poly.type
_entity_poly.pdbx_seq_one_letter_code
_entity_poly.pdbx_strand_id
1 'polypeptide(L)'
;FPSAACGVVGLKPTWGRVSRYGVLALAESLDHIGPMVRCSADAGIMLQAIAGLDPDDPTSLPDPVPDMLEGIEQGVRGLRIGLDEKYISDNTDPELTASVLSGIRTLEGLGAEIVSIKMPDISGYMEAWGVLCSSEALAAHEETYPSRRDDYGPWFQAWLDNGALVTGAEYAKANNVRSACRGLLNNIFQDVDIICCPAMTSPPF
;
A
#
# COMPACT_ATOMS: atom_id res chain seq x y z
N PHE A 1 -3.40 4.62 -3.39
CA PHE A 1 -4.68 4.97 -4.02
C PHE A 1 -5.01 6.47 -3.93
N PRO A 2 -5.10 7.14 -2.74
CA PRO A 2 -5.55 8.54 -2.68
C PRO A 2 -4.74 9.49 -3.56
N SER A 3 -3.43 9.35 -3.59
CA SER A 3 -2.55 10.18 -4.43
C SER A 3 -2.80 10.00 -5.92
N ALA A 4 -3.02 8.76 -6.35
CA ALA A 4 -3.35 8.46 -7.75
C ALA A 4 -4.69 9.09 -8.15
N ALA A 5 -5.70 8.99 -7.29
CA ALA A 5 -7.00 9.62 -7.52
C ALA A 5 -6.92 11.17 -7.57
N CYS A 6 -5.95 11.76 -6.88
CA CYS A 6 -5.70 13.21 -6.89
C CYS A 6 -4.69 13.67 -7.96
N GLY A 7 -4.11 12.76 -8.73
CA GLY A 7 -3.10 13.11 -9.74
C GLY A 7 -1.80 13.68 -9.16
N VAL A 8 -1.40 13.21 -7.98
CA VAL A 8 -0.18 13.66 -7.28
C VAL A 8 0.72 12.49 -6.91
N VAL A 9 1.96 12.79 -6.54
CA VAL A 9 2.91 11.79 -6.04
C VAL A 9 2.51 11.37 -4.63
N GLY A 10 2.43 10.05 -4.38
CA GLY A 10 2.22 9.48 -3.06
C GLY A 10 3.33 8.52 -2.70
N LEU A 11 3.77 8.57 -1.45
CA LEU A 11 4.76 7.65 -0.92
C LEU A 11 4.15 6.90 0.28
N LYS A 12 3.99 5.58 0.14
CA LYS A 12 3.62 4.70 1.25
C LYS A 12 4.89 4.07 1.82
N PRO A 13 5.31 4.46 3.03
CA PRO A 13 6.51 3.89 3.65
C PRO A 13 6.26 2.46 4.16
N THR A 14 7.31 1.84 4.68
CA THR A 14 7.22 0.60 5.46
C THR A 14 6.30 0.81 6.66
N TRP A 15 5.51 -0.19 7.02
CA TRP A 15 4.63 -0.14 8.18
C TRP A 15 5.44 0.12 9.46
N GLY A 16 4.96 1.08 10.27
CA GLY A 16 5.66 1.54 11.46
C GLY A 16 6.78 2.55 11.21
N ARG A 17 7.14 2.88 9.95
CA ARG A 17 8.16 3.91 9.67
C ARG A 17 7.71 5.32 10.07
N VAL A 18 6.42 5.60 10.01
CA VAL A 18 5.78 6.82 10.49
C VAL A 18 4.79 6.43 11.58
N SER A 19 4.83 7.15 12.69
CA SER A 19 3.90 6.94 13.82
C SER A 19 2.45 7.12 13.38
N ARG A 20 1.57 6.31 13.95
CA ARG A 20 0.11 6.40 13.79
C ARG A 20 -0.58 6.97 15.04
N TYR A 21 0.19 7.37 16.05
CA TYR A 21 -0.37 8.00 17.24
C TYR A 21 -1.19 9.24 16.90
N GLY A 22 -2.38 9.34 17.46
CA GLY A 22 -3.32 10.45 17.20
C GLY A 22 -4.05 10.36 15.86
N VAL A 23 -3.86 9.31 15.07
CA VAL A 23 -4.59 9.06 13.81
C VAL A 23 -5.78 8.15 14.11
N LEU A 24 -6.96 8.50 13.58
CA LEU A 24 -8.13 7.64 13.67
C LEU A 24 -7.88 6.37 12.83
N ALA A 25 -7.86 5.23 13.48
CA ALA A 25 -7.55 3.97 12.82
C ALA A 25 -8.71 3.47 11.95
N LEU A 26 -8.38 2.89 10.80
CA LEU A 26 -9.25 1.99 10.05
C LEU A 26 -8.89 0.53 10.36
N ALA A 27 -7.61 0.20 10.21
CA ALA A 27 -7.12 -1.15 10.48
C ALA A 27 -5.68 -1.06 11.00
N GLU A 28 -5.49 -1.30 12.29
CA GLU A 28 -4.21 -1.12 13.00
C GLU A 28 -3.02 -1.84 12.36
N SER A 29 -3.24 -3.03 11.85
CA SER A 29 -2.17 -3.81 11.22
C SER A 29 -1.92 -3.47 9.75
N LEU A 30 -2.74 -2.60 9.14
CA LEU A 30 -2.70 -2.25 7.72
C LEU A 30 -2.45 -0.76 7.48
N ASP A 31 -2.84 0.11 8.40
CA ASP A 31 -2.77 1.56 8.20
C ASP A 31 -1.33 2.07 8.08
N HIS A 32 -1.15 2.98 7.15
CA HIS A 32 0.12 3.64 6.88
C HIS A 32 -0.10 5.14 6.71
N ILE A 33 0.80 5.93 7.27
CA ILE A 33 0.87 7.37 7.06
C ILE A 33 1.99 7.65 6.06
N GLY A 34 1.72 8.51 5.07
CA GLY A 34 2.71 8.84 4.07
C GLY A 34 2.41 10.14 3.32
N PRO A 35 3.44 10.74 2.71
CA PRO A 35 3.32 12.00 1.99
C PRO A 35 2.43 11.91 0.74
N MET A 36 1.69 12.97 0.48
CA MET A 36 1.03 13.26 -0.80
C MET A 36 1.52 14.63 -1.27
N VAL A 37 2.28 14.67 -2.35
CA VAL A 37 3.07 15.84 -2.77
C VAL A 37 3.11 15.96 -4.29
N ARG A 38 3.72 17.03 -4.82
CA ARG A 38 3.77 17.28 -6.27
C ARG A 38 4.99 16.68 -6.96
N CYS A 39 6.07 16.37 -6.24
CA CYS A 39 7.26 15.76 -6.82
C CYS A 39 7.92 14.77 -5.84
N SER A 40 8.77 13.90 -6.37
CA SER A 40 9.44 12.85 -5.57
C SER A 40 10.42 13.41 -4.52
N ALA A 41 11.08 14.54 -4.81
CA ALA A 41 11.95 15.19 -3.84
C ALA A 41 11.17 15.67 -2.60
N ASP A 42 10.00 16.29 -2.80
CA ASP A 42 9.13 16.71 -1.70
C ASP A 42 8.64 15.51 -0.87
N ALA A 43 8.41 14.35 -1.53
CA ALA A 43 8.05 13.11 -0.82
C ALA A 43 9.16 12.65 0.11
N GLY A 44 10.41 12.68 -0.35
CA GLY A 44 11.59 12.37 0.46
C GLY A 44 11.76 13.34 1.62
N ILE A 45 11.69 14.65 1.37
CA ILE A 45 11.81 15.70 2.41
C ILE A 45 10.71 15.53 3.47
N MET A 46 9.47 15.34 3.06
CA MET A 46 8.37 15.18 4.00
C MET A 46 8.48 13.89 4.79
N LEU A 47 8.85 12.77 4.14
CA LEU A 47 9.06 11.51 4.84
C LEU A 47 10.22 11.63 5.85
N GLN A 48 11.32 12.29 5.49
CA GLN A 48 12.45 12.57 6.39
C GLN A 48 12.00 13.28 7.67
N ALA A 49 11.03 14.19 7.56
CA ALA A 49 10.54 14.99 8.68
C ALA A 49 9.57 14.21 9.61
N ILE A 50 8.81 13.25 9.08
CA ILE A 50 7.75 12.56 9.84
C ILE A 50 8.11 11.12 10.22
N ALA A 51 9.22 10.56 9.69
CA ALA A 51 9.65 9.20 10.00
C ALA A 51 10.42 9.14 11.31
N GLY A 52 10.36 8.00 11.99
CA GLY A 52 11.18 7.69 13.17
C GLY A 52 10.40 7.05 14.30
N LEU A 53 11.11 6.73 15.37
CA LEU A 53 10.54 6.18 16.59
C LEU A 53 9.70 7.22 17.31
N ASP A 54 8.50 6.85 17.68
CA ASP A 54 7.59 7.64 18.53
C ASP A 54 7.31 6.83 19.81
N PRO A 55 7.64 7.37 21.00
CA PRO A 55 7.35 6.71 22.27
C PRO A 55 5.83 6.47 22.52
N ASP A 56 4.98 7.29 21.90
CA ASP A 56 3.52 7.19 22.03
C ASP A 56 2.91 6.17 21.06
N ASP A 57 3.68 5.71 20.05
CA ASP A 57 3.31 4.60 19.16
C ASP A 57 4.29 3.43 19.34
N PRO A 58 3.97 2.43 20.18
CA PRO A 58 4.85 1.29 20.42
C PRO A 58 5.08 0.40 19.18
N THR A 59 4.35 0.64 18.10
CA THR A 59 4.50 -0.07 16.82
C THR A 59 5.40 0.66 15.83
N SER A 60 5.84 1.89 16.17
CA SER A 60 6.80 2.63 15.34
C SER A 60 8.18 1.98 15.36
N LEU A 61 8.87 2.02 14.21
CA LEU A 61 10.16 1.33 14.02
C LEU A 61 11.29 2.10 14.72
N PRO A 62 12.12 1.39 15.51
CA PRO A 62 13.28 1.99 16.18
C PRO A 62 14.49 2.18 15.25
N ASP A 63 14.42 1.66 14.02
CA ASP A 63 15.52 1.75 13.07
C ASP A 63 15.81 3.21 12.70
N PRO A 64 17.09 3.60 12.57
CA PRO A 64 17.47 4.93 12.14
C PRO A 64 16.76 5.34 10.84
N VAL A 65 16.40 6.60 10.75
CA VAL A 65 15.85 7.17 9.51
C VAL A 65 17.01 7.45 8.57
N PRO A 66 17.07 6.78 7.39
CA PRO A 66 18.13 7.07 6.42
C PRO A 66 17.89 8.45 5.78
N ASP A 67 18.90 8.99 5.10
CA ASP A 67 18.71 10.15 4.24
C ASP A 67 17.78 9.77 3.08
N MET A 68 16.56 10.27 3.10
CA MET A 68 15.54 9.95 2.10
C MET A 68 15.79 10.59 0.72
N LEU A 69 16.80 11.43 0.60
CA LEU A 69 17.23 12.04 -0.65
C LEU A 69 18.53 11.46 -1.18
N GLU A 70 19.17 10.56 -0.43
CA GLU A 70 20.38 9.90 -0.89
C GLU A 70 20.14 9.20 -2.23
N GLY A 71 20.98 9.52 -3.22
CA GLY A 71 20.91 8.92 -4.53
C GLY A 71 19.80 9.43 -5.46
N ILE A 72 18.99 10.41 -5.07
CA ILE A 72 17.85 10.89 -5.87
C ILE A 72 18.26 11.38 -7.28
N GLU A 73 19.49 11.85 -7.45
CA GLU A 73 20.03 12.34 -8.72
C GLU A 73 20.84 11.27 -9.50
N GLN A 74 20.97 10.06 -8.96
CA GLN A 74 21.76 8.98 -9.61
C GLN A 74 21.08 8.38 -10.83
N GLY A 75 19.80 8.63 -11.02
CA GLY A 75 18.99 8.06 -12.10
C GLY A 75 18.65 6.58 -11.84
N VAL A 76 18.28 5.87 -12.93
CA VAL A 76 17.73 4.51 -12.84
C VAL A 76 18.58 3.46 -13.57
N ARG A 77 19.81 3.81 -14.00
CA ARG A 77 20.65 2.90 -14.75
C ARG A 77 21.01 1.64 -13.97
N GLY A 78 20.68 0.47 -14.53
CA GLY A 78 20.92 -0.83 -13.94
C GLY A 78 19.89 -1.23 -12.88
N LEU A 79 18.87 -0.41 -12.62
CA LEU A 79 17.75 -0.77 -11.75
C LEU A 79 16.90 -1.83 -12.45
N ARG A 80 16.67 -2.97 -11.81
CA ARG A 80 15.87 -4.08 -12.33
C ARG A 80 14.40 -3.84 -12.00
N ILE A 81 13.58 -3.62 -13.03
CA ILE A 81 12.16 -3.34 -12.90
C ILE A 81 11.35 -4.56 -13.31
N GLY A 82 10.66 -5.18 -12.36
CA GLY A 82 9.75 -6.29 -12.61
C GLY A 82 8.46 -5.83 -13.27
N LEU A 83 8.13 -6.47 -14.39
CA LEU A 83 6.93 -6.22 -15.18
C LEU A 83 6.19 -7.51 -15.48
N ASP A 84 4.92 -7.60 -15.09
CA ASP A 84 3.97 -8.60 -15.56
C ASP A 84 2.92 -7.91 -16.44
N GLU A 85 3.08 -8.00 -17.77
CA GLU A 85 2.19 -7.33 -18.72
C GLU A 85 0.73 -7.80 -18.60
N LYS A 86 0.52 -9.08 -18.29
CA LYS A 86 -0.83 -9.60 -18.07
C LYS A 86 -1.46 -9.00 -16.82
N TYR A 87 -0.73 -8.97 -15.71
CA TYR A 87 -1.22 -8.41 -14.44
C TYR A 87 -1.61 -6.93 -14.57
N ILE A 88 -0.83 -6.14 -15.29
CA ILE A 88 -1.10 -4.70 -15.44
C ILE A 88 -2.24 -4.40 -16.44
N SER A 89 -2.57 -5.33 -17.33
CA SER A 89 -3.63 -5.16 -18.33
C SER A 89 -4.97 -5.81 -17.94
N ASP A 90 -4.93 -6.86 -17.12
CA ASP A 90 -6.14 -7.58 -16.71
C ASP A 90 -7.06 -6.67 -15.87
N ASN A 91 -8.29 -6.47 -16.35
CA ASN A 91 -9.31 -5.62 -15.72
C ASN A 91 -8.86 -4.16 -15.48
N THR A 92 -7.87 -3.67 -16.22
CA THR A 92 -7.38 -2.30 -16.15
C THR A 92 -7.82 -1.52 -17.39
N ASP A 93 -8.20 -0.28 -17.21
CA ASP A 93 -8.51 0.64 -18.31
C ASP A 93 -7.35 0.68 -19.31
N PRO A 94 -7.63 0.54 -20.63
CA PRO A 94 -6.58 0.49 -21.65
C PRO A 94 -5.70 1.74 -21.71
N GLU A 95 -6.24 2.94 -21.42
CA GLU A 95 -5.47 4.19 -21.44
C GLU A 95 -4.52 4.24 -20.24
N LEU A 96 -4.96 3.77 -19.07
CA LEU A 96 -4.10 3.63 -17.89
C LEU A 96 -2.99 2.61 -18.15
N THR A 97 -3.31 1.46 -18.71
CA THR A 97 -2.32 0.44 -19.10
C THR A 97 -1.28 1.02 -20.05
N ALA A 98 -1.73 1.72 -21.11
CA ALA A 98 -0.84 2.34 -22.07
C ALA A 98 0.06 3.42 -21.45
N SER A 99 -0.48 4.21 -20.51
CA SER A 99 0.26 5.24 -19.79
C SER A 99 1.36 4.61 -18.90
N VAL A 100 1.04 3.57 -18.14
CA VAL A 100 2.03 2.85 -17.30
C VAL A 100 3.14 2.25 -18.16
N LEU A 101 2.78 1.56 -19.26
CA LEU A 101 3.77 0.99 -20.19
C LEU A 101 4.65 2.07 -20.84
N SER A 102 4.08 3.27 -21.13
CA SER A 102 4.86 4.39 -21.64
C SER A 102 5.87 4.90 -20.60
N GLY A 103 5.48 4.97 -19.33
CA GLY A 103 6.39 5.32 -18.24
C GLY A 103 7.53 4.30 -18.09
N ILE A 104 7.21 3.00 -18.14
CA ILE A 104 8.21 1.93 -18.07
C ILE A 104 9.20 2.00 -19.24
N ARG A 105 8.72 2.23 -20.47
CA ARG A 105 9.63 2.45 -21.63
C ARG A 105 10.54 3.66 -21.45
N THR A 106 10.06 4.70 -20.80
CA THR A 106 10.90 5.86 -20.48
C THR A 106 12.02 5.47 -19.51
N LEU A 107 11.72 4.71 -18.48
CA LEU A 107 12.72 4.20 -17.52
C LEU A 107 13.74 3.28 -18.21
N GLU A 108 13.30 2.40 -19.11
CA GLU A 108 14.17 1.57 -19.93
C GLU A 108 15.12 2.42 -20.80
N GLY A 109 14.58 3.46 -21.47
CA GLY A 109 15.37 4.42 -22.24
C GLY A 109 16.39 5.18 -21.40
N LEU A 110 16.16 5.36 -20.10
CA LEU A 110 17.09 5.94 -19.13
C LEU A 110 18.11 4.92 -18.58
N GLY A 111 18.01 3.66 -18.96
CA GLY A 111 18.96 2.61 -18.65
C GLY A 111 18.54 1.66 -17.53
N ALA A 112 17.27 1.65 -17.15
CA ALA A 112 16.72 0.58 -16.32
C ALA A 112 16.62 -0.73 -17.09
N GLU A 113 16.67 -1.85 -16.40
CA GLU A 113 16.53 -3.21 -16.95
C GLU A 113 15.10 -3.71 -16.67
N ILE A 114 14.34 -4.01 -17.73
CA ILE A 114 12.99 -4.55 -17.58
C ILE A 114 13.06 -6.08 -17.51
N VAL A 115 12.63 -6.63 -16.37
CA VAL A 115 12.62 -8.06 -16.09
C VAL A 115 11.19 -8.56 -16.15
N SER A 116 10.93 -9.54 -17.02
CA SER A 116 9.63 -10.21 -17.07
C SER A 116 9.41 -11.05 -15.81
N ILE A 117 8.38 -10.76 -15.07
CA ILE A 117 7.98 -11.50 -13.87
C ILE A 117 6.57 -12.06 -14.05
N LYS A 118 6.15 -12.91 -13.12
CA LYS A 118 4.77 -13.36 -12.99
C LYS A 118 4.27 -13.07 -11.59
N MET A 119 3.27 -12.22 -11.51
CA MET A 119 2.59 -11.93 -10.24
C MET A 119 1.83 -13.17 -9.74
N PRO A 120 1.81 -13.43 -8.43
CA PRO A 120 1.02 -14.52 -7.88
C PRO A 120 -0.47 -14.24 -8.04
N ASP A 121 -1.28 -15.30 -8.03
CA ASP A 121 -2.73 -15.15 -7.92
C ASP A 121 -3.07 -14.52 -6.55
N ILE A 122 -3.67 -13.32 -6.60
CA ILE A 122 -4.01 -12.52 -5.42
C ILE A 122 -5.48 -12.64 -5.00
N SER A 123 -6.28 -13.46 -5.65
CA SER A 123 -7.73 -13.58 -5.38
C SER A 123 -8.02 -13.90 -3.92
N GLY A 124 -7.36 -14.90 -3.35
CA GLY A 124 -7.50 -15.26 -1.93
C GLY A 124 -7.01 -14.19 -0.95
N TYR A 125 -6.12 -13.30 -1.38
CA TYR A 125 -5.61 -12.22 -0.53
C TYR A 125 -6.58 -11.05 -0.43
N MET A 126 -7.40 -10.82 -1.45
CA MET A 126 -8.47 -9.81 -1.43
C MET A 126 -9.55 -10.18 -0.40
N GLU A 127 -9.93 -11.47 -0.33
CA GLU A 127 -10.86 -11.97 0.68
C GLU A 127 -10.26 -11.82 2.09
N ALA A 128 -9.00 -12.24 2.29
CA ALA A 128 -8.32 -12.11 3.56
C ALA A 128 -8.18 -10.64 3.99
N TRP A 129 -7.91 -9.72 3.06
CA TRP A 129 -7.88 -8.29 3.34
C TRP A 129 -9.23 -7.79 3.85
N GLY A 130 -10.33 -8.21 3.25
CA GLY A 130 -11.69 -7.86 3.69
C GLY A 130 -11.96 -8.30 5.13
N VAL A 131 -11.58 -9.53 5.49
CA VAL A 131 -11.71 -10.07 6.84
C VAL A 131 -10.88 -9.27 7.86
N LEU A 132 -9.60 -9.03 7.56
CA LEU A 132 -8.70 -8.26 8.44
C LEU A 132 -9.20 -6.84 8.62
N CYS A 133 -9.47 -6.13 7.54
CA CYS A 133 -9.83 -4.73 7.57
C CYS A 133 -11.18 -4.48 8.27
N SER A 134 -12.20 -5.31 8.02
CA SER A 134 -13.50 -5.13 8.67
C SER A 134 -13.47 -5.43 10.17
N SER A 135 -12.73 -6.47 10.57
CA SER A 135 -12.58 -6.82 11.99
C SER A 135 -11.79 -5.76 12.76
N GLU A 136 -10.69 -5.28 12.19
CA GLU A 136 -9.86 -4.25 12.82
C GLU A 136 -10.57 -2.90 12.85
N ALA A 137 -11.35 -2.56 11.81
CA ALA A 137 -12.19 -1.37 11.80
C ALA A 137 -13.22 -1.43 12.92
N LEU A 138 -13.89 -2.56 13.14
CA LEU A 138 -14.82 -2.72 14.24
C LEU A 138 -14.15 -2.50 15.60
N ALA A 139 -12.97 -3.09 15.80
CA ALA A 139 -12.21 -2.90 17.04
C ALA A 139 -11.79 -1.44 17.25
N ALA A 140 -11.36 -0.75 16.20
CA ALA A 140 -10.99 0.66 16.26
C ALA A 140 -12.17 1.61 16.61
N HIS A 141 -13.39 1.18 16.29
CA HIS A 141 -14.62 1.96 16.52
C HIS A 141 -15.48 1.45 17.69
N GLU A 142 -14.99 0.50 18.52
CA GLU A 142 -15.78 -0.14 19.57
C GLU A 142 -16.45 0.84 20.57
N GLU A 143 -15.79 1.96 20.85
CA GLU A 143 -16.33 2.98 21.77
C GLU A 143 -17.57 3.71 21.21
N THR A 144 -17.69 3.78 19.90
CA THR A 144 -18.72 4.57 19.21
C THR A 144 -19.66 3.73 18.35
N TYR A 145 -19.34 2.47 18.08
CA TYR A 145 -20.18 1.57 17.31
C TYR A 145 -20.52 0.30 18.14
N PRO A 146 -21.79 -0.13 18.25
CA PRO A 146 -22.97 0.38 17.53
C PRO A 146 -23.70 1.55 18.22
N SER A 147 -23.22 2.05 19.38
CA SER A 147 -23.93 3.05 20.19
C SER A 147 -24.28 4.36 19.44
N ARG A 148 -23.46 4.74 18.49
CA ARG A 148 -23.63 5.92 17.63
C ARG A 148 -23.73 5.53 16.15
N ARG A 149 -24.41 4.45 15.85
CA ARG A 149 -24.51 3.88 14.50
C ARG A 149 -24.94 4.91 13.45
N ASP A 150 -25.89 5.77 13.77
CA ASP A 150 -26.46 6.74 12.84
C ASP A 150 -25.49 7.88 12.45
N ASP A 151 -24.38 8.03 13.18
CA ASP A 151 -23.32 8.98 12.82
C ASP A 151 -22.41 8.45 11.69
N TYR A 152 -22.53 7.18 11.33
CA TYR A 152 -21.74 6.53 10.29
C TYR A 152 -22.48 6.45 8.98
N GLY A 153 -21.78 6.68 7.87
CA GLY A 153 -22.34 6.47 6.54
C GLY A 153 -22.70 5.00 6.28
N PRO A 154 -23.73 4.71 5.45
CA PRO A 154 -24.27 3.35 5.27
C PRO A 154 -23.24 2.32 4.79
N TRP A 155 -22.32 2.71 3.96
CA TRP A 155 -21.21 1.83 3.51
C TRP A 155 -20.32 1.39 4.66
N PHE A 156 -19.96 2.31 5.55
CA PHE A 156 -19.09 2.01 6.66
C PHE A 156 -19.82 1.24 7.76
N GLN A 157 -21.12 1.52 7.97
CA GLN A 157 -21.97 0.69 8.84
C GLN A 157 -21.95 -0.77 8.40
N ALA A 158 -22.18 -1.04 7.10
CA ALA A 158 -22.15 -2.40 6.56
C ALA A 158 -20.77 -3.06 6.73
N TRP A 159 -19.69 -2.28 6.60
CA TRP A 159 -18.33 -2.75 6.83
C TRP A 159 -18.08 -3.17 8.28
N LEU A 160 -18.53 -2.38 9.24
CA LEU A 160 -18.43 -2.69 10.67
C LEU A 160 -19.33 -3.88 11.06
N ASP A 161 -20.54 -3.95 10.51
CA ASP A 161 -21.44 -5.10 10.70
C ASP A 161 -20.79 -6.41 10.20
N ASN A 162 -20.13 -6.38 9.04
CA ASN A 162 -19.38 -7.53 8.53
C ASN A 162 -18.24 -7.92 9.48
N GLY A 163 -17.53 -6.95 10.03
CA GLY A 163 -16.48 -7.19 11.01
C GLY A 163 -16.99 -7.92 12.26
N ALA A 164 -18.22 -7.62 12.69
CA ALA A 164 -18.85 -8.28 13.84
C ALA A 164 -19.20 -9.76 13.60
N LEU A 165 -19.28 -10.18 12.35
CA LEU A 165 -19.55 -11.59 11.99
C LEU A 165 -18.28 -12.45 11.89
N VAL A 166 -17.10 -11.82 11.82
CA VAL A 166 -15.82 -12.53 11.68
C VAL A 166 -15.44 -13.21 12.99
N THR A 167 -15.17 -14.49 12.91
CA THR A 167 -14.66 -15.26 14.04
C THR A 167 -13.16 -15.10 14.22
N GLY A 168 -12.65 -15.32 15.44
CA GLY A 168 -11.19 -15.33 15.69
C GLY A 168 -10.43 -16.34 14.82
N ALA A 169 -11.06 -17.45 14.45
CA ALA A 169 -10.45 -18.45 13.56
C ALA A 169 -10.34 -17.95 12.13
N GLU A 170 -11.33 -17.22 11.61
CA GLU A 170 -11.29 -16.60 10.29
C GLU A 170 -10.25 -15.49 10.23
N TYR A 171 -10.20 -14.65 11.25
CA TYR A 171 -9.16 -13.63 11.37
C TYR A 171 -7.75 -14.23 11.38
N ALA A 172 -7.52 -15.32 12.15
CA ALA A 172 -6.24 -16.01 12.17
C ALA A 172 -5.86 -16.60 10.79
N LYS A 173 -6.83 -17.21 10.08
CA LYS A 173 -6.62 -17.71 8.71
C LYS A 173 -6.26 -16.58 7.75
N ALA A 174 -6.96 -15.45 7.82
CA ALA A 174 -6.67 -14.28 6.99
C ALA A 174 -5.25 -13.73 7.22
N ASN A 175 -4.77 -13.70 8.47
CA ASN A 175 -3.37 -13.36 8.78
C ASN A 175 -2.36 -14.35 8.20
N ASN A 176 -2.68 -15.65 8.18
CA ASN A 176 -1.81 -16.66 7.55
C ASN A 176 -1.74 -16.45 6.04
N VAL A 177 -2.86 -16.14 5.39
CA VAL A 177 -2.92 -15.80 3.95
C VAL A 177 -2.08 -14.55 3.67
N ARG A 178 -2.21 -13.48 4.46
CA ARG A 178 -1.38 -12.28 4.37
C ARG A 178 0.13 -12.61 4.46
N SER A 179 0.50 -13.46 5.42
CA SER A 179 1.90 -13.87 5.60
C SER A 179 2.42 -14.67 4.40
N ALA A 180 1.60 -15.58 3.85
CA ALA A 180 1.94 -16.32 2.62
C ALA A 180 2.11 -15.38 1.41
N CYS A 181 1.24 -14.38 1.26
CA CYS A 181 1.37 -13.36 0.21
C CYS A 181 2.71 -12.62 0.29
N ARG A 182 3.10 -12.19 1.49
CA ARG A 182 4.41 -11.54 1.70
C ARG A 182 5.57 -12.45 1.27
N GLY A 183 5.50 -13.73 1.59
CA GLY A 183 6.51 -14.70 1.16
C GLY A 183 6.62 -14.82 -0.35
N LEU A 184 5.48 -14.91 -1.05
CA LEU A 184 5.45 -14.97 -2.52
C LEU A 184 6.01 -13.71 -3.18
N LEU A 185 5.66 -12.52 -2.68
CA LEU A 185 6.20 -11.26 -3.18
C LEU A 185 7.70 -11.12 -2.89
N ASN A 186 8.16 -11.54 -1.71
CA ASN A 186 9.59 -11.54 -1.38
C ASN A 186 10.41 -12.42 -2.34
N ASN A 187 9.84 -13.52 -2.84
CA ASN A 187 10.52 -14.34 -3.85
C ASN A 187 10.73 -13.57 -5.17
N ILE A 188 9.76 -12.76 -5.60
CA ILE A 188 9.92 -11.93 -6.79
C ILE A 188 11.04 -10.90 -6.59
N PHE A 189 11.14 -10.30 -5.42
CA PHE A 189 12.18 -9.31 -5.08
C PHE A 189 13.60 -9.89 -4.93
N GLN A 190 13.79 -11.22 -5.13
CA GLN A 190 15.15 -11.76 -5.32
C GLN A 190 15.70 -11.43 -6.72
N ASP A 191 14.83 -11.28 -7.71
CA ASP A 191 15.19 -11.09 -9.10
C ASP A 191 15.08 -9.63 -9.56
N VAL A 192 14.33 -8.80 -8.85
CA VAL A 192 14.05 -7.40 -9.22
C VAL A 192 14.21 -6.46 -8.02
N ASP A 193 14.48 -5.19 -8.31
CA ASP A 193 14.63 -4.16 -7.27
C ASP A 193 13.30 -3.45 -6.99
N ILE A 194 12.46 -3.29 -8.02
CA ILE A 194 11.10 -2.74 -7.92
C ILE A 194 10.14 -3.51 -8.82
N ILE A 195 8.85 -3.40 -8.53
CA ILE A 195 7.75 -3.89 -9.37
C ILE A 195 6.92 -2.68 -9.79
N CYS A 196 6.63 -2.57 -11.08
CA CYS A 196 5.75 -1.53 -11.62
C CYS A 196 4.38 -2.09 -11.97
N CYS A 197 3.33 -1.40 -11.49
CA CYS A 197 1.94 -1.69 -11.86
C CYS A 197 1.08 -0.42 -11.78
N PRO A 198 -0.12 -0.40 -12.38
CA PRO A 198 -1.08 0.68 -12.19
C PRO A 198 -1.46 0.84 -10.72
N ALA A 199 -1.56 2.08 -10.26
CA ALA A 199 -2.02 2.39 -8.91
C ALA A 199 -3.55 2.25 -8.77
N MET A 200 -4.26 2.23 -9.90
CA MET A 200 -5.72 2.07 -10.02
C MET A 200 -6.01 1.28 -11.30
N THR A 201 -7.14 0.60 -11.34
CA THR A 201 -7.61 -0.14 -12.54
C THR A 201 -8.57 0.66 -13.41
N SER A 202 -9.10 1.77 -12.89
CA SER A 202 -9.98 2.70 -13.59
C SER A 202 -9.58 4.15 -13.33
N PRO A 203 -9.95 5.09 -14.22
CA PRO A 203 -9.81 6.52 -13.94
C PRO A 203 -10.50 6.92 -12.64
N PRO A 204 -10.04 7.98 -11.96
CA PRO A 204 -10.73 8.51 -10.79
C PRO A 204 -12.12 9.03 -11.15
N PHE A 205 -13.03 8.95 -10.21
CA PHE A 205 -14.42 9.42 -10.33
C PHE A 205 -14.56 10.92 -10.09
#